data_6d0d473ec7ff8250042250d506c75f80
#
_entry.id   6d0d473ec7ff8250042250d506c75f80
#
_cell.length_a   1.000
_cell.length_b   1.000
_cell.length_c   1.000
_cell.angle_alpha   90.00
_cell.angle_beta   90.00
_cell.angle_gamma   90.00
#
_symmetry.space_group_name_H-M   'P 1'
#
loop_
_entity.id
_entity.type
_entity.pdbx_description
1 polymer ?
#
loop_
_entity_poly.entity_id
_entity_poly.type
_entity_poly.pdbx_seq_one_letter_code
_entity_poly.pdbx_strand_id
1 'polypeptide(L)'
;LGTLTTPSLLEKALALCIEQGQLRRHAERMRLRLAQARARSVQLALEAGCSFAAEPAGMFGWVETGVDTDMLAQRMLDEGYLLAPGALFHASRQPCTLMRINFTTTQDAAFWRVFQRVVAQSRSR
;
A
#
# COMPACT_ATOMS: atom_id res chain seq x y z
N LEU A 1 -25.59 -3.63 48.64
CA LEU A 1 -25.14 -4.35 47.61
C LEU A 1 -24.97 -3.73 46.30
N GLY A 2 -24.41 -2.74 46.08
CA GLY A 2 -24.26 -2.13 44.79
C GLY A 2 -24.01 -3.09 43.64
N THR A 3 -24.56 -4.22 43.75
CA THR A 3 -24.45 -5.18 42.69
C THR A 3 -25.12 -4.68 41.46
N LEU A 4 -24.49 -4.91 40.35
CA LEU A 4 -25.13 -4.65 39.07
C LEU A 4 -26.43 -5.44 39.02
N THR A 5 -27.51 -4.75 38.83
CA THR A 5 -28.79 -5.41 38.59
C THR A 5 -28.70 -6.11 37.22
N THR A 6 -29.51 -7.15 37.06
CA THR A 6 -29.55 -7.87 35.79
C THR A 6 -29.77 -6.96 34.57
N PRO A 7 -30.71 -5.97 34.61
CA PRO A 7 -30.88 -5.05 33.48
C PRO A 7 -29.59 -4.27 33.13
N SER A 8 -28.87 -3.76 34.14
CA SER A 8 -27.65 -3.00 33.91
C SER A 8 -26.57 -3.87 33.30
N LEU A 9 -26.43 -5.08 33.77
CA LEU A 9 -25.46 -6.03 33.24
C LEU A 9 -25.81 -6.41 31.79
N LEU A 10 -27.10 -6.62 31.54
CA LEU A 10 -27.60 -6.92 30.20
C LEU A 10 -27.35 -5.77 29.23
N GLU A 11 -27.63 -4.54 29.67
CA GLU A 11 -27.36 -3.35 28.85
C GLU A 11 -25.89 -3.24 28.46
N LYS A 12 -25.00 -3.47 29.42
CA LYS A 12 -23.54 -3.44 29.14
C LYS A 12 -23.14 -4.53 28.17
N ALA A 13 -23.69 -5.73 28.34
CA ALA A 13 -23.41 -6.85 27.44
C ALA A 13 -23.90 -6.54 26.01
N LEU A 14 -25.09 -5.99 25.89
CA LEU A 14 -25.65 -5.61 24.58
C LEU A 14 -24.83 -4.50 23.93
N ALA A 15 -24.43 -3.48 24.70
CA ALA A 15 -23.59 -2.41 24.19
C ALA A 15 -22.26 -2.95 23.67
N LEU A 16 -21.65 -3.86 24.42
CA LEU A 16 -20.40 -4.48 24.02
C LEU A 16 -20.55 -5.30 22.73
N CYS A 17 -21.65 -6.06 22.62
CA CYS A 17 -21.95 -6.83 21.42
C CYS A 17 -22.14 -5.92 20.20
N ILE A 18 -22.82 -4.80 20.37
CA ILE A 18 -23.05 -3.81 19.30
C ILE A 18 -21.71 -3.22 18.86
N GLU A 19 -20.87 -2.81 19.82
CA GLU A 19 -19.56 -2.25 19.52
C GLU A 19 -18.67 -3.25 18.78
N GLN A 20 -18.64 -4.51 19.22
CA GLN A 20 -17.87 -5.55 18.54
C GLN A 20 -18.38 -5.80 17.12
N GLY A 21 -19.71 -5.77 16.94
CA GLY A 21 -20.30 -5.91 15.61
C GLY A 21 -19.94 -4.76 14.69
N GLN A 22 -19.92 -3.52 15.22
CA GLN A 22 -19.53 -2.34 14.46
C GLN A 22 -18.06 -2.40 14.07
N LEU A 23 -17.18 -2.81 14.98
CA LEU A 23 -15.76 -2.96 14.69
C LEU A 23 -15.53 -4.03 13.63
N ARG A 24 -16.24 -5.13 13.72
CA ARG A 24 -16.13 -6.22 12.74
C ARG A 24 -16.54 -5.76 11.35
N ARG A 25 -17.66 -5.06 11.26
CA ARG A 25 -18.13 -4.50 9.97
C ARG A 25 -17.17 -3.47 9.42
N HIS A 26 -16.60 -2.63 10.30
CA HIS A 26 -15.60 -1.66 9.88
C HIS A 26 -14.35 -2.35 9.33
N ALA A 27 -13.83 -3.35 10.04
CA ALA A 27 -12.67 -4.12 9.60
C ALA A 27 -12.94 -4.80 8.25
N GLU A 28 -14.15 -5.32 8.06
CA GLU A 28 -14.52 -5.95 6.79
C GLU A 28 -14.54 -4.94 5.66
N ARG A 29 -15.14 -3.76 5.88
CA ARG A 29 -15.12 -2.70 4.87
C ARG A 29 -13.69 -2.27 4.52
N MET A 30 -12.82 -2.15 5.53
CA MET A 30 -11.43 -1.78 5.30
C MET A 30 -10.68 -2.83 4.50
N ARG A 31 -10.93 -4.11 4.79
CA ARG A 31 -10.34 -5.20 4.01
C ARG A 31 -10.77 -5.16 2.55
N LEU A 32 -12.05 -4.92 2.30
CA LEU A 32 -12.58 -4.81 0.94
C LEU A 32 -11.97 -3.63 0.20
N ARG A 33 -11.86 -2.48 0.86
CA ARG A 33 -11.22 -1.30 0.27
C ARG A 33 -9.76 -1.55 -0.06
N LEU A 34 -9.04 -2.21 0.86
CA LEU A 34 -7.63 -2.54 0.61
C LEU A 34 -7.49 -3.51 -0.56
N ALA A 35 -8.36 -4.52 -0.64
CA ALA A 35 -8.33 -5.47 -1.74
C ALA A 35 -8.59 -4.78 -3.08
N GLN A 36 -9.54 -3.85 -3.13
CA GLN A 36 -9.84 -3.07 -4.33
C GLN A 36 -8.67 -2.15 -4.70
N ALA A 37 -8.09 -1.47 -3.71
CA ALA A 37 -6.93 -0.61 -3.90
C ALA A 37 -5.75 -1.40 -4.47
N ARG A 38 -5.48 -2.55 -3.89
CA ARG A 38 -4.40 -3.44 -4.36
C ARG A 38 -4.64 -3.88 -5.79
N ALA A 39 -5.84 -4.35 -6.11
CA ALA A 39 -6.17 -4.81 -7.46
C ALA A 39 -5.98 -3.70 -8.48
N ARG A 40 -6.43 -2.48 -8.17
CA ARG A 40 -6.28 -1.34 -9.07
C ARG A 40 -4.82 -0.93 -9.23
N SER A 41 -4.09 -0.82 -8.12
CA SER A 41 -2.67 -0.45 -8.15
C SER A 41 -1.84 -1.46 -8.93
N VAL A 42 -2.07 -2.75 -8.70
CA VAL A 42 -1.39 -3.83 -9.42
C VAL A 42 -1.65 -3.75 -10.92
N GLN A 43 -2.91 -3.54 -11.30
CA GLN A 43 -3.26 -3.41 -12.72
C GLN A 43 -2.52 -2.25 -13.37
N LEU A 44 -2.51 -1.08 -12.71
CA LEU A 44 -1.82 0.09 -13.23
C LEU A 44 -0.31 -0.11 -13.33
N ALA A 45 0.28 -0.77 -12.34
CA ALA A 45 1.71 -1.07 -12.34
C ALA A 45 2.07 -2.02 -13.50
N LEU A 46 1.27 -3.05 -13.73
CA LEU A 46 1.48 -3.99 -14.82
C LEU A 46 1.33 -3.30 -16.18
N GLU A 47 0.34 -2.44 -16.32
CA GLU A 47 0.13 -1.65 -17.54
C GLU A 47 1.31 -0.69 -17.80
N ALA A 48 1.96 -0.21 -16.73
CA ALA A 48 3.13 0.64 -16.83
C ALA A 48 4.41 -0.14 -17.14
N GLY A 49 4.33 -1.46 -17.31
CA GLY A 49 5.46 -2.30 -17.66
C GLY A 49 6.23 -2.84 -16.48
N CYS A 50 5.72 -2.69 -15.26
CA CYS A 50 6.35 -3.23 -14.07
C CYS A 50 5.95 -4.67 -13.84
N SER A 51 6.78 -5.40 -13.10
CA SER A 51 6.43 -6.71 -12.56
C SER A 51 6.60 -6.70 -11.05
N PHE A 52 6.04 -7.69 -10.37
CA PHE A 52 6.14 -7.78 -8.92
C PHE A 52 7.15 -8.86 -8.55
N ALA A 53 8.04 -8.54 -7.61
CA ALA A 53 9.06 -9.49 -7.13
C ALA A 53 8.45 -10.62 -6.30
N ALA A 54 7.28 -10.37 -5.71
CA ALA A 54 6.51 -11.34 -4.97
C ALA A 54 5.03 -11.13 -5.28
N GLU A 55 4.20 -12.14 -5.01
CA GLU A 55 2.77 -12.00 -5.22
C GLU A 55 2.20 -10.86 -4.37
N PRO A 56 1.46 -9.92 -4.98
CA PRO A 56 0.91 -8.78 -4.24
C PRO A 56 -0.03 -9.21 -3.13
N ALA A 57 0.24 -8.72 -1.92
CA ALA A 57 -0.57 -9.03 -0.74
C ALA A 57 -0.44 -7.89 0.27
N GLY A 58 -1.42 -7.76 1.16
CA GLY A 58 -1.39 -6.73 2.20
C GLY A 58 -1.44 -5.32 1.64
N MET A 59 -0.78 -4.40 2.33
CA MET A 59 -0.76 -2.96 2.00
C MET A 59 0.38 -2.58 1.06
N PHE A 60 1.44 -3.36 1.03
CA PHE A 60 2.66 -3.00 0.31
C PHE A 60 3.01 -4.06 -0.73
N GLY A 61 3.59 -3.61 -1.82
CA GLY A 61 4.09 -4.50 -2.86
C GLY A 61 5.53 -4.15 -3.22
N TRP A 62 6.27 -5.11 -3.72
CA TRP A 62 7.63 -4.93 -4.21
C TRP A 62 7.61 -5.00 -5.72
N VAL A 63 7.91 -3.87 -6.32
CA VAL A 63 7.86 -3.70 -7.77
C VAL A 63 9.28 -3.79 -8.33
N GLU A 64 9.46 -4.60 -9.35
CA GLU A 64 10.70 -4.63 -10.12
C GLU A 64 10.64 -3.54 -11.18
N THR A 65 11.54 -2.57 -11.08
CA THR A 65 11.53 -1.40 -11.97
C THR A 65 12.51 -1.51 -13.14
N GLY A 66 13.51 -2.35 -13.00
CA GLY A 66 14.56 -2.49 -14.01
C GLY A 66 15.58 -1.36 -14.04
N VAL A 67 15.49 -0.41 -13.13
CA VAL A 67 16.40 0.73 -13.00
C VAL A 67 16.83 0.91 -11.55
N ASP A 68 17.91 1.68 -11.33
CA ASP A 68 18.34 2.01 -9.98
C ASP A 68 17.26 2.82 -9.27
N THR A 69 16.71 2.28 -8.19
CA THR A 69 15.58 2.90 -7.50
C THR A 69 15.97 4.09 -6.65
N ASP A 70 17.23 4.26 -6.25
CA ASP A 70 17.67 5.49 -5.60
C ASP A 70 17.57 6.68 -6.56
N MET A 71 18.07 6.49 -7.78
CA MET A 71 17.97 7.51 -8.82
C MET A 71 16.51 7.76 -9.22
N LEU A 72 15.73 6.68 -9.35
CA LEU A 72 14.30 6.77 -9.66
C LEU A 72 13.56 7.56 -8.59
N ALA A 73 13.83 7.27 -7.32
CA ALA A 73 13.19 7.97 -6.20
C ALA A 73 13.48 9.47 -6.22
N GLN A 74 14.72 9.87 -6.52
CA GLN A 74 15.08 11.28 -6.61
C GLN A 74 14.33 11.98 -7.75
N ARG A 75 14.25 11.34 -8.92
CA ARG A 75 13.53 11.92 -10.07
C ARG A 75 12.04 12.00 -9.81
N MET A 76 11.47 11.00 -9.16
CA MET A 76 10.05 11.02 -8.81
C MET A 76 9.75 12.08 -7.75
N LEU A 77 10.69 12.33 -6.83
CA LEU A 77 10.55 13.41 -5.87
C LEU A 77 10.51 14.78 -6.58
N ASP A 78 11.31 14.98 -7.60
CA ASP A 78 11.26 16.19 -8.42
C ASP A 78 9.89 16.37 -9.09
N GLU A 79 9.19 15.28 -9.36
CA GLU A 79 7.83 15.31 -9.91
C GLU A 79 6.75 15.40 -8.82
N GLY A 80 7.15 15.48 -7.55
CA GLY A 80 6.24 15.60 -6.41
C GLY A 80 5.81 14.30 -5.76
N TYR A 81 6.49 13.19 -6.06
CA TYR A 81 6.15 11.88 -5.51
C TYR A 81 7.27 11.33 -4.63
N LEU A 82 6.90 10.92 -3.41
CA LEU A 82 7.84 10.30 -2.48
C LEU A 82 7.73 8.78 -2.59
N LEU A 83 8.84 8.13 -2.94
CA LEU A 83 8.92 6.69 -3.08
C LEU A 83 9.86 6.09 -2.05
N ALA A 84 9.71 4.78 -1.81
CA ALA A 84 10.57 4.02 -0.91
C ALA A 84 11.45 3.05 -1.72
N PRO A 85 12.67 3.47 -2.10
CA PRO A 85 13.56 2.60 -2.86
C PRO A 85 14.00 1.39 -2.05
N GLY A 86 14.18 0.26 -2.74
CA GLY A 86 14.53 -1.00 -2.10
C GLY A 86 15.86 -0.95 -1.34
N ALA A 87 16.80 -0.10 -1.78
CA ALA A 87 18.10 0.05 -1.13
C ALA A 87 17.97 0.50 0.34
N LEU A 88 16.89 1.19 0.70
CA LEU A 88 16.64 1.60 2.09
C LEU A 88 16.43 0.40 3.02
N PHE A 89 16.06 -0.75 2.47
CA PHE A 89 15.73 -1.95 3.24
C PHE A 89 16.88 -2.98 3.25
N HIS A 90 18.01 -2.63 2.65
CA HIS A 90 19.21 -3.46 2.64
C HIS A 90 20.28 -2.87 3.53
N ALA A 91 20.87 -3.71 4.37
CA ALA A 91 21.94 -3.26 5.28
C ALA A 91 23.17 -2.75 4.55
N SER A 92 23.47 -3.31 3.38
CA SER A 92 24.65 -2.94 2.58
C SER A 92 24.43 -1.71 1.70
N ARG A 93 23.20 -1.24 1.56
CA ARG A 93 22.80 -0.13 0.70
C ARG A 93 23.30 -0.26 -0.74
N GLN A 94 23.35 -1.48 -1.23
CA GLN A 94 23.75 -1.73 -2.61
C GLN A 94 22.67 -1.23 -3.57
N PRO A 95 23.05 -0.87 -4.80
CA PRO A 95 22.06 -0.49 -5.81
C PRO A 95 21.01 -1.57 -5.96
N CYS A 96 19.77 -1.14 -6.08
CA CYS A 96 18.61 -2.04 -6.08
C CYS A 96 17.61 -1.57 -7.13
N THR A 97 17.00 -2.52 -7.83
CA THR A 97 15.98 -2.22 -8.83
C THR A 97 14.56 -2.42 -8.27
N LEU A 98 14.46 -2.86 -7.02
CA LEU A 98 13.17 -3.06 -6.36
C LEU A 98 12.71 -1.79 -5.66
N MET A 99 11.39 -1.56 -5.68
CA MET A 99 10.77 -0.44 -5.02
C MET A 99 9.54 -0.92 -4.27
N ARG A 100 9.42 -0.50 -3.00
CA ARG A 100 8.20 -0.80 -2.24
C ARG A 100 7.15 0.26 -2.55
N ILE A 101 5.95 -0.17 -2.87
CA ILE A 101 4.81 0.72 -3.06
C ILE A 101 3.73 0.42 -2.03
N ASN A 102 2.98 1.46 -1.68
CA ASN A 102 1.77 1.35 -0.89
C ASN A 102 0.58 1.32 -1.85
N PHE A 103 -0.19 0.24 -1.82
CA PHE A 103 -1.29 0.06 -2.77
C PHE A 103 -2.35 1.16 -2.65
N THR A 104 -2.56 1.70 -1.44
CA THR A 104 -3.58 2.71 -1.24
C THR A 104 -3.22 4.06 -1.85
N THR A 105 -1.93 4.36 -1.99
CA THR A 105 -1.46 5.64 -2.51
C THR A 105 -1.06 5.58 -3.99
N THR A 106 -1.10 4.41 -4.60
CA THR A 106 -0.67 4.22 -5.99
C THR A 106 -1.80 3.74 -6.89
N GLN A 107 -3.02 4.20 -6.62
CA GLN A 107 -4.20 3.89 -7.44
C GLN A 107 -4.45 4.91 -8.54
N ASP A 108 -3.59 5.92 -8.66
CA ASP A 108 -3.76 7.02 -9.61
C ASP A 108 -3.02 6.71 -10.90
N ALA A 109 -3.74 6.70 -12.00
CA ALA A 109 -3.14 6.50 -13.32
C ALA A 109 -2.12 7.59 -13.66
N ALA A 110 -2.30 8.81 -13.14
CA ALA A 110 -1.34 9.90 -13.39
C ALA A 110 0.01 9.59 -12.77
N PHE A 111 0.03 9.02 -11.57
CA PHE A 111 1.28 8.57 -10.93
C PHE A 111 2.03 7.58 -11.83
N TRP A 112 1.32 6.56 -12.33
CA TRP A 112 1.95 5.52 -13.14
C TRP A 112 2.41 6.02 -14.51
N ARG A 113 1.74 7.02 -15.08
CA ARG A 113 2.21 7.66 -16.31
C ARG A 113 3.53 8.39 -16.08
N VAL A 114 3.63 9.15 -14.98
CA VAL A 114 4.88 9.83 -14.61
C VAL A 114 5.98 8.81 -14.33
N PHE A 115 5.65 7.77 -13.57
CA PHE A 115 6.57 6.68 -13.24
C PHE A 115 7.13 6.04 -14.52
N GLN A 116 6.26 5.68 -15.45
CA GLN A 116 6.67 5.05 -16.72
C GLN A 116 7.58 5.97 -17.52
N ARG A 117 7.27 7.26 -17.60
CA ARG A 117 8.10 8.24 -18.28
C ARG A 117 9.49 8.35 -17.66
N VAL A 118 9.55 8.46 -16.33
CA VAL A 118 10.82 8.60 -15.63
C VAL A 118 11.67 7.33 -15.76
N VAL A 119 11.06 6.16 -15.68
CA VAL A 119 11.77 4.89 -15.89
C VAL A 119 12.33 4.82 -17.32
N ALA A 120 11.55 5.19 -18.31
CA ALA A 120 11.99 5.19 -19.70
C ALA A 120 13.18 6.14 -19.91
N GLN A 121 13.13 7.33 -19.32
CA GLN A 121 14.23 8.30 -19.38
C GLN A 121 15.48 7.76 -18.69
N SER A 122 15.32 7.01 -17.61
CA SER A 122 16.44 6.42 -16.90
C SER A 122 17.12 5.30 -17.69
N ARG A 123 16.34 4.56 -18.47
CA ARG A 123 16.87 3.47 -19.31
C ARG A 123 17.62 3.98 -20.53
N SER A 124 17.25 5.15 -21.04
CA SER A 124 17.86 5.70 -22.25
C SER A 124 19.23 6.33 -22.01
N ARG A 125 19.69 6.29 -20.78
CA ARG A 125 21.03 6.73 -20.40
C ARG A 125 21.85 5.53 -19.99
#